data_b7f46d5865e5f1932ddd23b00672587d
#
_entry.id   b7f46d5865e5f1932ddd23b00672587d
#
_cell.length_a   1.000
_cell.length_b   1.000
_cell.length_c   1.000
_cell.angle_alpha   90.00
_cell.angle_beta   90.00
_cell.angle_gamma   90.00
#
_symmetry.space_group_name_H-M   'P 1'
#
loop_
_entity.id
_entity.type
_entity.pdbx_description
1 polymer ?
#
loop_
_entity_poly.entity_id
_entity_poly.type
_entity_poly.pdbx_seq_one_letter_code
_entity_poly.pdbx_strand_id
1 'polypeptide(L)'
;MKISSFLYLAAFGTKTILFRKKAPILGTVIVTDKCNLHCKHCSVNNITAIVHPYEQIRKEMQQLYDMGIRILFFCGGETFLWKDGERTLRDLVIEAKRIGFLIVNVVTNGTFPIDLPEADLILLSLDGDKERHNEIRGDTYDTIMKNISSATADNICFYMAVNQINKKCIRDVCTTARDTQNVRAVSFNFHTPYPDTKELALSKTEKAKCCDTIKQMMKEGAPVFNLKSAFPYIIENSFPTPCHQCVVMENGKVSVCGRCIDVPGLCEHCGYFFVAEYTLLFRGNLRIILEMLRTYLKFI
;
A
#
# COMPACT_ATOMS: atom_id res chain seq x y z
N MET A 1 13.80 5.73 9.92
CA MET A 1 13.50 7.11 9.44
C MET A 1 14.41 8.12 10.16
N LYS A 2 14.90 9.17 9.46
CA LYS A 2 15.70 10.25 10.08
C LYS A 2 14.81 11.11 10.98
N ILE A 3 15.34 11.62 12.09
CA ILE A 3 14.61 12.51 13.02
C ILE A 3 14.04 13.74 12.30
N SER A 4 14.78 14.31 11.35
CA SER A 4 14.33 15.43 10.52
C SER A 4 13.06 15.11 9.72
N SER A 5 12.97 13.91 9.16
CA SER A 5 11.78 13.45 8.42
C SER A 5 10.56 13.31 9.35
N PHE A 6 10.76 12.77 10.55
CA PHE A 6 9.71 12.69 11.56
C PHE A 6 9.19 14.07 11.95
N LEU A 7 10.09 15.01 12.24
CA LEU A 7 9.73 16.40 12.61
C LEU A 7 8.96 17.10 11.48
N TYR A 8 9.39 16.90 10.23
CA TYR A 8 8.67 17.45 9.06
C TYR A 8 7.23 16.88 8.98
N LEU A 9 7.06 15.56 9.07
CA LEU A 9 5.76 14.92 8.99
C LEU A 9 4.85 15.31 10.16
N ALA A 10 5.40 15.45 11.37
CA ALA A 10 4.67 15.92 12.54
C ALA A 10 4.21 17.38 12.37
N ALA A 11 5.07 18.26 11.90
CA ALA A 11 4.74 19.66 11.63
C ALA A 11 3.69 19.78 10.50
N PHE A 12 3.83 18.98 9.43
CA PHE A 12 2.84 18.90 8.37
C PHE A 12 1.48 18.45 8.90
N GLY A 13 1.45 17.36 9.69
CA GLY A 13 0.24 16.83 10.29
C GLY A 13 -0.46 17.87 11.18
N THR A 14 0.28 18.49 12.09
CA THR A 14 -0.22 19.54 12.98
C THR A 14 -0.83 20.70 12.19
N LYS A 15 -0.10 21.21 11.20
CA LYS A 15 -0.57 22.31 10.34
C LYS A 15 -1.81 21.93 9.55
N THR A 16 -1.85 20.71 9.00
CA THR A 16 -2.99 20.22 8.21
C THR A 16 -4.24 20.08 9.08
N ILE A 17 -4.12 19.55 10.29
CA ILE A 17 -5.22 19.38 11.24
C ILE A 17 -5.73 20.73 11.73
N LEU A 18 -4.85 21.64 12.18
CA LEU A 18 -5.24 22.95 12.74
C LEU A 18 -5.92 23.83 11.68
N PHE A 19 -5.40 23.87 10.47
CA PHE A 19 -5.93 24.71 9.39
C PHE A 19 -6.93 23.98 8.48
N ARG A 20 -7.29 22.72 8.77
CA ARG A 20 -8.19 21.87 7.97
C ARG A 20 -7.86 21.84 6.48
N LYS A 21 -6.58 21.83 6.15
CA LYS A 21 -6.11 21.86 4.76
C LYS A 21 -6.27 20.49 4.09
N LYS A 22 -6.73 20.48 2.84
CA LYS A 22 -6.73 19.30 1.97
C LYS A 22 -5.39 19.21 1.23
N ALA A 23 -4.28 19.17 1.98
CA ALA A 23 -2.94 19.11 1.40
C ALA A 23 -2.49 17.65 1.23
N PRO A 24 -2.07 17.21 0.03
CA PRO A 24 -1.56 15.88 -0.16
C PRO A 24 -0.18 15.74 0.49
N ILE A 25 0.09 14.57 1.05
CA ILE A 25 1.39 14.19 1.63
C ILE A 25 1.90 12.89 1.02
N LEU A 26 0.98 12.07 0.52
CA LEU A 26 1.21 10.75 -0.03
C LEU A 26 0.91 10.77 -1.53
N GLY A 27 1.87 10.38 -2.34
CA GLY A 27 1.73 10.27 -3.79
C GLY A 27 2.08 8.88 -4.29
N THR A 28 1.37 8.43 -5.30
CA THR A 28 1.66 7.21 -6.03
C THR A 28 1.99 7.56 -7.48
N VAL A 29 3.05 6.99 -8.02
CA VAL A 29 3.35 7.03 -9.46
C VAL A 29 3.10 5.65 -10.05
N ILE A 30 2.29 5.58 -11.10
CA ILE A 30 2.09 4.37 -11.87
C ILE A 30 3.20 4.31 -12.93
N VAL A 31 4.15 3.37 -12.76
CA VAL A 31 5.32 3.28 -13.65
C VAL A 31 5.03 2.45 -14.91
N THR A 32 4.10 1.50 -14.80
CA THR A 32 3.69 0.61 -15.89
C THR A 32 2.36 -0.05 -15.59
N ASP A 33 1.57 -0.36 -16.61
CA ASP A 33 0.41 -1.26 -16.50
C ASP A 33 0.78 -2.72 -16.80
N LYS A 34 1.99 -2.97 -17.32
CA LYS A 34 2.44 -4.32 -17.63
C LYS A 34 2.58 -5.15 -16.36
N CYS A 35 2.03 -6.37 -16.38
CA CYS A 35 2.14 -7.34 -15.29
C CYS A 35 2.36 -8.74 -15.87
N ASN A 36 3.06 -9.58 -15.14
CA ASN A 36 3.25 -11.00 -15.47
C ASN A 36 2.18 -11.91 -14.85
N LEU A 37 1.22 -11.34 -14.11
CA LEU A 37 0.13 -12.07 -13.45
C LEU A 37 -1.24 -11.58 -13.93
N HIS A 38 -2.28 -12.42 -13.69
CA HIS A 38 -3.70 -12.13 -13.95
C HIS A 38 -4.54 -12.46 -12.71
N CYS A 39 -4.28 -11.73 -11.61
CA CYS A 39 -4.91 -11.99 -10.31
C CYS A 39 -6.43 -11.76 -10.36
N LYS A 40 -7.22 -12.65 -9.75
CA LYS A 40 -8.70 -12.60 -9.75
C LYS A 40 -9.30 -11.29 -9.21
N HIS A 41 -8.60 -10.60 -8.29
CA HIS A 41 -9.07 -9.37 -7.65
C HIS A 41 -8.44 -8.09 -8.20
N CYS A 42 -7.63 -8.19 -9.26
CA CYS A 42 -6.85 -7.07 -9.76
C CYS A 42 -7.69 -6.09 -10.57
N SER A 43 -7.65 -4.82 -10.20
CA SER A 43 -8.31 -3.73 -10.93
C SER A 43 -7.44 -3.09 -12.02
N VAL A 44 -6.15 -3.41 -12.07
CA VAL A 44 -5.17 -2.80 -13.00
C VAL A 44 -4.87 -3.69 -14.20
N ASN A 45 -4.76 -4.93 -13.97
CA ASN A 45 -4.56 -6.11 -14.83
C ASN A 45 -4.26 -5.87 -16.32
N ASN A 46 -3.05 -5.42 -16.65
CA ASN A 46 -2.55 -5.28 -18.05
C ASN A 46 -3.47 -4.48 -19.01
N ILE A 47 -4.19 -3.47 -18.50
CA ILE A 47 -5.19 -2.72 -19.29
C ILE A 47 -4.57 -2.15 -20.57
N THR A 48 -3.36 -1.60 -20.49
CA THR A 48 -2.69 -0.97 -21.63
C THR A 48 -1.32 -1.57 -21.94
N ALA A 49 -0.71 -2.30 -21.00
CA ALA A 49 0.66 -2.82 -21.05
C ALA A 49 1.74 -1.73 -21.31
N ILE A 50 1.41 -0.45 -21.06
CA ILE A 50 2.32 0.67 -21.27
C ILE A 50 3.42 0.65 -20.20
N VAL A 51 4.66 0.95 -20.63
CA VAL A 51 5.81 1.24 -19.77
C VAL A 51 6.14 2.71 -19.96
N HIS A 52 6.02 3.51 -18.90
CA HIS A 52 6.28 4.95 -18.97
C HIS A 52 7.79 5.23 -19.00
N PRO A 53 8.27 6.16 -19.87
CA PRO A 53 9.69 6.49 -19.97
C PRO A 53 10.22 7.13 -18.68
N TYR A 54 11.52 6.92 -18.38
CA TYR A 54 12.19 7.47 -17.20
C TYR A 54 12.02 8.99 -17.07
N GLU A 55 12.23 9.74 -18.16
CA GLU A 55 12.16 11.21 -18.11
C GLU A 55 10.72 11.70 -17.82
N GLN A 56 9.70 10.96 -18.25
CA GLN A 56 8.32 11.24 -17.89
C GLN A 56 8.11 11.01 -16.39
N ILE A 57 8.49 9.83 -15.87
CA ILE A 57 8.33 9.48 -14.45
C ILE A 57 9.11 10.48 -13.57
N ARG A 58 10.31 10.87 -13.99
CA ARG A 58 11.12 11.88 -13.27
C ARG A 58 10.41 13.23 -13.17
N LYS A 59 9.81 13.70 -14.27
CA LYS A 59 9.00 14.93 -14.27
C LYS A 59 7.78 14.81 -13.37
N GLU A 60 7.09 13.66 -13.40
CA GLU A 60 5.94 13.36 -12.57
C GLU A 60 6.31 13.36 -11.08
N MET A 61 7.43 12.73 -10.72
CA MET A 61 7.96 12.80 -9.36
C MET A 61 8.26 14.23 -8.91
N GLN A 62 8.93 15.04 -9.76
CA GLN A 62 9.20 16.44 -9.43
C GLN A 62 7.90 17.22 -9.21
N GLN A 63 6.90 17.04 -10.07
CA GLN A 63 5.61 17.68 -9.93
C GLN A 63 4.91 17.29 -8.62
N LEU A 64 4.91 16.02 -8.24
CA LEU A 64 4.39 15.56 -6.96
C LEU A 64 5.14 16.19 -5.77
N TYR A 65 6.47 16.28 -5.86
CA TYR A 65 7.30 16.90 -4.83
C TYR A 65 6.96 18.40 -4.65
N ASP A 66 6.77 19.12 -5.75
CA ASP A 66 6.41 20.54 -5.76
C ASP A 66 5.00 20.79 -5.20
N MET A 67 4.09 19.82 -5.34
CA MET A 67 2.77 19.82 -4.69
C MET A 67 2.85 19.61 -3.16
N GLY A 68 4.02 19.32 -2.59
CA GLY A 68 4.22 19.11 -1.16
C GLY A 68 4.23 17.65 -0.72
N ILE A 69 4.15 16.71 -1.64
CA ILE A 69 4.20 15.27 -1.35
C ILE A 69 5.59 14.88 -0.88
N ARG A 70 5.68 14.07 0.18
CA ARG A 70 6.95 13.62 0.77
C ARG A 70 7.02 12.11 0.98
N ILE A 71 5.88 11.41 0.84
CA ILE A 71 5.79 9.95 0.88
C ILE A 71 5.42 9.49 -0.53
N LEU A 72 6.30 8.75 -1.18
CA LEU A 72 6.11 8.27 -2.55
C LEU A 72 5.92 6.76 -2.59
N PHE A 73 4.99 6.31 -3.42
CA PHE A 73 4.81 4.91 -3.78
C PHE A 73 5.03 4.73 -5.28
N PHE A 74 5.81 3.73 -5.65
CA PHE A 74 5.82 3.21 -7.01
C PHE A 74 4.84 2.04 -7.10
N CYS A 75 3.88 2.15 -8.00
CA CYS A 75 2.86 1.14 -8.27
C CYS A 75 2.71 0.91 -9.78
N GLY A 76 1.85 -0.04 -10.12
CA GLY A 76 1.52 -0.34 -11.52
C GLY A 76 0.93 -1.73 -11.66
N GLY A 77 1.21 -2.38 -12.78
CA GLY A 77 1.01 -3.82 -12.93
C GLY A 77 2.02 -4.57 -12.04
N GLU A 78 3.25 -4.74 -12.53
CA GLU A 78 4.38 -5.21 -11.72
C GLU A 78 5.57 -4.25 -11.87
N THR A 79 5.95 -3.63 -10.78
CA THR A 79 6.96 -2.55 -10.80
C THR A 79 8.36 -3.03 -11.17
N PHE A 80 8.74 -4.26 -10.81
CA PHE A 80 10.03 -4.83 -11.18
C PHE A 80 10.15 -5.19 -12.67
N LEU A 81 9.05 -5.17 -13.42
CA LEU A 81 9.08 -5.26 -14.89
C LEU A 81 9.46 -3.94 -15.57
N TRP A 82 9.43 -2.84 -14.82
CA TRP A 82 9.73 -1.55 -15.40
C TRP A 82 11.20 -1.45 -15.80
N LYS A 83 11.43 -1.07 -17.07
CA LYS A 83 12.76 -0.79 -17.65
C LYS A 83 12.64 0.29 -18.71
N ASP A 84 13.67 1.14 -18.79
CA ASP A 84 13.87 2.12 -19.88
C ASP A 84 15.35 2.12 -20.25
N GLY A 85 15.69 1.43 -21.34
CA GLY A 85 17.08 1.10 -21.70
C GLY A 85 17.72 0.27 -20.59
N GLU A 86 18.86 0.73 -20.08
CA GLU A 86 19.58 0.09 -18.96
C GLU A 86 19.02 0.47 -17.58
N ARG A 87 18.09 1.42 -17.50
CA ARG A 87 17.50 1.88 -16.25
C ARG A 87 16.44 0.91 -15.74
N THR A 88 16.43 0.72 -14.43
CA THR A 88 15.54 -0.17 -13.70
C THR A 88 14.75 0.57 -12.63
N LEU A 89 13.85 -0.12 -11.94
CA LEU A 89 13.13 0.43 -10.79
C LEU A 89 14.06 1.03 -9.73
N ARG A 90 15.26 0.46 -9.53
CA ARG A 90 16.28 0.98 -8.59
C ARG A 90 16.65 2.42 -8.92
N ASP A 91 16.84 2.75 -10.19
CA ASP A 91 17.18 4.10 -10.63
C ASP A 91 16.07 5.10 -10.32
N LEU A 92 14.79 4.69 -10.43
CA LEU A 92 13.65 5.52 -10.02
C LEU A 92 13.63 5.76 -8.51
N VAL A 93 13.90 4.73 -7.70
CA VAL A 93 13.95 4.85 -6.23
C VAL A 93 15.08 5.80 -5.80
N ILE A 94 16.26 5.65 -6.39
CA ILE A 94 17.42 6.54 -6.13
C ILE A 94 17.08 7.97 -6.52
N GLU A 95 16.49 8.18 -7.70
CA GLU A 95 16.09 9.51 -8.18
C GLU A 95 15.03 10.15 -7.27
N ALA A 96 14.04 9.38 -6.80
CA ALA A 96 13.05 9.87 -5.85
C ALA A 96 13.71 10.37 -4.54
N LYS A 97 14.69 9.61 -4.01
CA LYS A 97 15.46 10.04 -2.85
C LYS A 97 16.28 11.31 -3.13
N ARG A 98 16.86 11.43 -4.34
CA ARG A 98 17.62 12.60 -4.79
C ARG A 98 16.74 13.86 -4.91
N ILE A 99 15.51 13.72 -5.40
CA ILE A 99 14.49 14.79 -5.45
C ILE A 99 14.16 15.28 -4.04
N GLY A 100 14.21 14.40 -3.02
CA GLY A 100 14.02 14.76 -1.62
C GLY A 100 12.79 14.13 -0.98
N PHE A 101 12.17 13.09 -1.57
CA PHE A 101 11.13 12.33 -0.90
C PHE A 101 11.69 11.72 0.39
N LEU A 102 10.92 11.85 1.48
CA LEU A 102 11.35 11.39 2.81
C LEU A 102 11.18 9.88 2.95
N ILE A 103 10.14 9.33 2.33
CA ILE A 103 9.81 7.91 2.32
C ILE A 103 9.51 7.52 0.88
N VAL A 104 10.16 6.46 0.40
CA VAL A 104 9.96 5.89 -0.94
C VAL A 104 9.65 4.41 -0.82
N ASN A 105 8.44 4.05 -1.19
CA ASN A 105 7.91 2.69 -1.10
C ASN A 105 7.67 2.10 -2.49
N VAL A 106 7.71 0.78 -2.58
CA VAL A 106 7.46 0.03 -3.81
C VAL A 106 6.38 -1.02 -3.55
N VAL A 107 5.46 -1.20 -4.49
CA VAL A 107 4.45 -2.27 -4.46
C VAL A 107 4.83 -3.32 -5.50
N THR A 108 4.87 -4.60 -5.12
CA THR A 108 5.24 -5.70 -6.01
C THR A 108 4.42 -6.96 -5.74
N ASN A 109 4.28 -7.80 -6.76
CA ASN A 109 3.73 -9.14 -6.60
C ASN A 109 4.76 -10.16 -6.08
N GLY A 110 6.05 -9.77 -5.97
CA GLY A 110 7.11 -10.58 -5.39
C GLY A 110 7.65 -11.72 -6.24
N THR A 111 7.24 -11.84 -7.50
CA THR A 111 7.72 -12.92 -8.39
C THR A 111 9.13 -12.69 -8.96
N PHE A 112 9.68 -11.50 -8.79
CA PHE A 112 11.06 -11.16 -9.15
C PHE A 112 11.97 -11.13 -7.91
N PRO A 113 13.31 -11.28 -8.07
CA PRO A 113 14.23 -11.11 -6.96
C PRO A 113 14.05 -9.76 -6.26
N ILE A 114 13.95 -9.79 -4.93
CA ILE A 114 13.68 -8.61 -4.11
C ILE A 114 15.02 -8.11 -3.54
N ASP A 115 15.75 -7.34 -4.33
CA ASP A 115 17.00 -6.70 -3.90
C ASP A 115 16.92 -5.19 -4.18
N LEU A 116 16.28 -4.46 -3.27
CA LEU A 116 16.07 -3.02 -3.37
C LEU A 116 16.19 -2.36 -1.98
N PRO A 117 17.39 -2.38 -1.38
CA PRO A 117 17.61 -1.80 -0.05
C PRO A 117 17.43 -0.28 0.00
N GLU A 118 17.45 0.40 -1.15
CA GLU A 118 17.21 1.84 -1.25
C GLU A 118 15.76 2.23 -0.98
N ALA A 119 14.79 1.31 -1.14
CA ALA A 119 13.40 1.55 -0.78
C ALA A 119 13.22 1.50 0.76
N ASP A 120 12.38 2.39 1.31
CA ASP A 120 12.09 2.37 2.75
C ASP A 120 11.19 1.19 3.11
N LEU A 121 10.26 0.82 2.22
CA LEU A 121 9.38 -0.32 2.38
C LEU A 121 9.00 -0.92 1.03
N ILE A 122 9.01 -2.25 0.96
CA ILE A 122 8.51 -3.03 -0.17
C ILE A 122 7.21 -3.68 0.25
N LEU A 123 6.08 -3.17 -0.26
CA LEU A 123 4.77 -3.76 -0.06
C LEU A 123 4.62 -4.96 -0.99
N LEU A 124 4.86 -6.14 -0.46
CA LEU A 124 4.84 -7.40 -1.17
C LEU A 124 3.49 -8.08 -1.02
N SER A 125 2.84 -8.34 -2.13
CA SER A 125 1.53 -8.96 -2.16
C SER A 125 1.58 -10.44 -1.72
N LEU A 126 0.96 -10.75 -0.57
CA LEU A 126 0.76 -12.13 -0.09
C LEU A 126 -0.67 -12.30 0.39
N ASP A 127 -1.47 -13.12 -0.32
CA ASP A 127 -2.92 -13.18 -0.15
C ASP A 127 -3.41 -14.45 0.58
N GLY A 128 -2.58 -15.08 1.39
CA GLY A 128 -3.00 -16.22 2.19
C GLY A 128 -1.92 -17.27 2.37
N ASP A 129 -2.35 -18.47 2.76
CA ASP A 129 -1.58 -19.69 2.64
C ASP A 129 -1.29 -20.01 1.17
N LYS A 130 -0.50 -21.04 0.89
CA LYS A 130 -0.11 -21.43 -0.47
C LYS A 130 -1.33 -21.70 -1.36
N GLU A 131 -2.35 -22.41 -0.85
CA GLU A 131 -3.52 -22.78 -1.62
C GLU A 131 -4.33 -21.54 -2.03
N ARG A 132 -4.66 -20.68 -1.07
CA ARG A 132 -5.49 -19.49 -1.32
C ARG A 132 -4.74 -18.39 -2.07
N HIS A 133 -3.45 -18.24 -1.79
CA HIS A 133 -2.62 -17.32 -2.57
C HIS A 133 -2.59 -17.74 -4.04
N ASN A 134 -2.30 -19.03 -4.32
CA ASN A 134 -2.22 -19.53 -5.69
C ASN A 134 -3.59 -19.51 -6.40
N GLU A 135 -4.68 -19.74 -5.67
CA GLU A 135 -6.04 -19.59 -6.20
C GLU A 135 -6.31 -18.18 -6.73
N ILE A 136 -5.78 -17.15 -6.06
CA ILE A 136 -6.01 -15.74 -6.39
C ILE A 136 -5.01 -15.24 -7.44
N ARG A 137 -3.70 -15.59 -7.29
CA ARG A 137 -2.60 -14.97 -8.05
C ARG A 137 -1.92 -15.90 -9.05
N GLY A 138 -2.37 -17.16 -9.15
CA GLY A 138 -1.65 -18.19 -9.90
C GLY A 138 -0.57 -18.84 -9.06
N ASP A 139 0.11 -19.84 -9.62
CA ASP A 139 1.09 -20.67 -8.92
C ASP A 139 2.41 -19.92 -8.65
N THR A 140 2.37 -18.97 -7.72
CA THR A 140 3.49 -18.05 -7.42
C THR A 140 4.01 -18.09 -6.00
N TYR A 141 3.31 -18.73 -5.06
CA TYR A 141 3.66 -18.72 -3.64
C TYR A 141 5.09 -19.17 -3.35
N ASP A 142 5.50 -20.31 -3.89
CA ASP A 142 6.85 -20.85 -3.64
C ASP A 142 7.95 -19.94 -4.21
N THR A 143 7.71 -19.35 -5.38
CA THR A 143 8.63 -18.38 -6.00
C THR A 143 8.78 -17.13 -5.12
N ILE A 144 7.67 -16.62 -4.58
CA ILE A 144 7.67 -15.46 -3.70
C ILE A 144 8.42 -15.76 -2.40
N MET A 145 8.14 -16.91 -1.76
CA MET A 145 8.83 -17.31 -0.52
C MET A 145 10.33 -17.49 -0.74
N LYS A 146 10.74 -18.06 -1.88
CA LYS A 146 12.14 -18.15 -2.28
C LYS A 146 12.77 -16.76 -2.45
N ASN A 147 12.11 -15.83 -3.13
CA ASN A 147 12.61 -14.48 -3.34
C ASN A 147 12.75 -13.72 -2.01
N ILE A 148 11.80 -13.88 -1.08
CA ILE A 148 11.88 -13.30 0.26
C ILE A 148 13.08 -13.87 1.03
N SER A 149 13.28 -15.18 1.02
CA SER A 149 14.38 -15.81 1.75
C SER A 149 15.77 -15.42 1.23
N SER A 150 15.87 -14.98 -0.01
CA SER A 150 17.10 -14.50 -0.63
C SER A 150 17.27 -12.98 -0.57
N ALA A 151 16.29 -12.23 -0.06
CA ALA A 151 16.38 -10.79 0.09
C ALA A 151 17.43 -10.42 1.15
N THR A 152 18.18 -9.35 0.89
CA THR A 152 19.26 -8.89 1.78
C THR A 152 18.81 -7.84 2.78
N ALA A 153 17.73 -7.12 2.47
CA ALA A 153 17.16 -6.07 3.32
C ALA A 153 15.93 -6.56 4.11
N ASP A 154 15.74 -5.99 5.30
CA ASP A 154 14.59 -6.25 6.20
C ASP A 154 13.44 -5.25 5.99
N ASN A 155 13.22 -4.78 4.77
CA ASN A 155 12.24 -3.74 4.42
C ASN A 155 10.96 -4.28 3.76
N ILE A 156 10.67 -5.57 3.87
CA ILE A 156 9.48 -6.19 3.28
C ILE A 156 8.29 -6.03 4.24
N CYS A 157 7.15 -5.60 3.69
CA CYS A 157 5.85 -5.62 4.36
C CYS A 157 4.88 -6.46 3.53
N PHE A 158 4.33 -7.52 4.11
CA PHE A 158 3.26 -8.25 3.42
C PHE A 158 2.04 -7.36 3.28
N TYR A 159 1.46 -7.36 2.09
CA TYR A 159 0.30 -6.57 1.74
C TYR A 159 -0.82 -7.49 1.25
N MET A 160 -1.81 -7.73 2.11
CA MET A 160 -2.90 -8.64 1.84
C MET A 160 -4.19 -7.92 1.51
N ALA A 161 -4.78 -8.25 0.34
CA ALA A 161 -6.12 -7.82 -0.05
C ALA A 161 -7.15 -8.88 0.39
N VAL A 162 -7.71 -8.72 1.59
CA VAL A 162 -8.66 -9.67 2.18
C VAL A 162 -9.98 -9.65 1.42
N ASN A 163 -10.42 -10.82 0.95
CA ASN A 163 -11.61 -11.02 0.14
C ASN A 163 -12.31 -12.34 0.49
N GLN A 164 -13.36 -12.72 -0.24
CA GLN A 164 -14.14 -13.93 0.02
C GLN A 164 -13.30 -15.23 -0.02
N ILE A 165 -12.26 -15.28 -0.86
CA ILE A 165 -11.42 -16.48 -1.03
C ILE A 165 -10.50 -16.67 0.18
N ASN A 166 -9.88 -15.58 0.67
CA ASN A 166 -8.76 -15.65 1.62
C ASN A 166 -9.05 -15.11 3.03
N LYS A 167 -10.29 -14.71 3.35
CA LYS A 167 -10.66 -14.12 4.65
C LYS A 167 -10.32 -14.97 5.87
N LYS A 168 -10.09 -16.28 5.70
CA LYS A 168 -9.70 -17.19 6.78
C LYS A 168 -8.17 -17.26 6.98
N CYS A 169 -7.36 -16.75 6.02
CA CYS A 169 -5.90 -16.88 6.01
C CYS A 169 -5.17 -15.70 6.69
N ILE A 170 -5.88 -14.79 7.37
CA ILE A 170 -5.27 -13.67 8.09
C ILE A 170 -4.24 -14.16 9.10
N ARG A 171 -4.56 -15.24 9.82
CA ARG A 171 -3.68 -15.84 10.83
C ARG A 171 -2.41 -16.41 10.19
N ASP A 172 -2.56 -17.09 9.05
CA ASP A 172 -1.44 -17.71 8.32
C ASP A 172 -0.45 -16.64 7.84
N VAL A 173 -0.95 -15.55 7.22
CA VAL A 173 -0.11 -14.44 6.76
C VAL A 173 0.60 -13.74 7.93
N CYS A 174 -0.09 -13.53 9.06
CA CYS A 174 0.53 -12.97 10.27
C CYS A 174 1.64 -13.87 10.83
N THR A 175 1.41 -15.19 10.85
CA THR A 175 2.39 -16.17 11.32
C THR A 175 3.60 -16.21 10.39
N THR A 176 3.36 -16.28 9.08
CA THR A 176 4.44 -16.22 8.08
C THR A 176 5.25 -14.92 8.21
N ALA A 177 4.59 -13.77 8.42
CA ALA A 177 5.31 -12.49 8.61
C ALA A 177 6.18 -12.49 9.87
N ARG A 178 5.70 -13.06 10.98
CA ARG A 178 6.45 -13.15 12.23
C ARG A 178 7.66 -14.09 12.10
N ASP A 179 7.48 -15.17 11.38
CA ASP A 179 8.48 -16.28 11.30
C ASP A 179 9.49 -16.07 10.15
N THR A 180 9.34 -14.99 9.36
CA THR A 180 10.22 -14.66 8.22
C THR A 180 11.10 -13.45 8.55
N GLN A 181 12.42 -13.64 8.62
CA GLN A 181 13.38 -12.65 9.10
C GLN A 181 13.35 -11.32 8.34
N ASN A 182 13.18 -11.33 7.01
CA ASN A 182 13.23 -10.13 6.16
C ASN A 182 11.89 -9.42 6.06
N VAL A 183 10.87 -9.90 6.79
CA VAL A 183 9.53 -9.32 6.81
C VAL A 183 9.36 -8.49 8.07
N ARG A 184 9.31 -7.16 7.90
CA ARG A 184 9.18 -6.20 8.99
C ARG A 184 7.75 -6.07 9.49
N ALA A 185 6.77 -6.20 8.60
CA ALA A 185 5.37 -5.96 8.93
C ALA A 185 4.40 -6.70 8.00
N VAL A 186 3.13 -6.68 8.39
CA VAL A 186 2.00 -7.04 7.51
C VAL A 186 0.95 -5.93 7.55
N SER A 187 0.41 -5.58 6.39
CA SER A 187 -0.67 -4.61 6.20
C SER A 187 -1.84 -5.25 5.47
N PHE A 188 -3.04 -5.01 5.96
CA PHE A 188 -4.27 -5.53 5.40
C PHE A 188 -5.07 -4.43 4.73
N ASN A 189 -5.75 -4.78 3.63
CA ASN A 189 -6.89 -4.04 3.09
C ASN A 189 -8.02 -5.01 2.85
N PHE A 190 -9.25 -4.52 2.84
CA PHE A 190 -10.36 -5.28 2.27
C PHE A 190 -10.42 -5.05 0.77
N HIS A 191 -10.86 -6.07 0.04
CA HIS A 191 -11.11 -5.92 -1.39
C HIS A 191 -12.14 -4.82 -1.64
N THR A 192 -11.81 -3.88 -2.52
CA THR A 192 -12.74 -2.85 -3.02
C THR A 192 -13.48 -3.43 -4.22
N PRO A 193 -14.82 -3.52 -4.21
CA PRO A 193 -15.61 -4.29 -5.18
C PRO A 193 -15.75 -3.59 -6.52
N TYR A 194 -14.72 -3.65 -7.36
CA TYR A 194 -14.83 -3.19 -8.75
C TYR A 194 -15.91 -3.97 -9.51
N PRO A 195 -16.45 -3.41 -10.60
CA PRO A 195 -17.59 -4.02 -11.33
C PRO A 195 -17.44 -5.51 -11.64
N ASP A 196 -16.23 -5.93 -12.03
CA ASP A 196 -15.92 -7.31 -12.46
C ASP A 196 -15.49 -8.23 -11.31
N THR A 197 -15.46 -7.74 -10.06
CA THR A 197 -14.97 -8.49 -8.89
C THR A 197 -15.86 -8.31 -7.65
N LYS A 198 -17.13 -7.96 -7.85
CA LYS A 198 -18.08 -7.68 -6.76
C LYS A 198 -18.31 -8.88 -5.84
N GLU A 199 -18.25 -10.08 -6.38
CA GLU A 199 -18.42 -11.35 -5.66
C GLU A 199 -17.32 -11.59 -4.63
N LEU A 200 -16.19 -10.93 -4.76
CA LEU A 200 -15.06 -11.02 -3.82
C LEU A 200 -15.24 -10.09 -2.59
N ALA A 201 -16.24 -9.21 -2.60
CA ALA A 201 -16.48 -8.29 -1.50
C ALA A 201 -16.91 -8.99 -0.22
N LEU A 202 -16.44 -8.48 0.92
CA LEU A 202 -16.85 -8.94 2.23
C LEU A 202 -18.08 -8.18 2.71
N SER A 203 -19.01 -8.91 3.32
CA SER A 203 -20.11 -8.31 4.09
C SER A 203 -19.56 -7.60 5.34
N LYS A 204 -20.35 -6.72 5.91
CA LYS A 204 -20.01 -6.02 7.16
C LYS A 204 -19.69 -6.98 8.31
N THR A 205 -20.46 -8.08 8.46
CA THR A 205 -20.22 -9.10 9.47
C THR A 205 -18.88 -9.81 9.24
N GLU A 206 -18.53 -10.10 8.00
CA GLU A 206 -17.25 -10.72 7.65
C GLU A 206 -16.06 -9.77 7.89
N LYS A 207 -16.19 -8.49 7.51
CA LYS A 207 -15.20 -7.45 7.83
C LYS A 207 -14.96 -7.38 9.34
N ALA A 208 -16.02 -7.41 10.16
CA ALA A 208 -15.91 -7.41 11.62
C ALA A 208 -15.12 -8.61 12.14
N LYS A 209 -15.44 -9.83 11.68
CA LYS A 209 -14.72 -11.06 12.03
C LYS A 209 -13.23 -10.99 11.63
N CYS A 210 -12.93 -10.50 10.43
CA CYS A 210 -11.55 -10.28 9.98
C CYS A 210 -10.81 -9.29 10.88
N CYS A 211 -11.42 -8.15 11.21
CA CYS A 211 -10.83 -7.16 12.12
C CYS A 211 -10.60 -7.74 13.52
N ASP A 212 -11.48 -8.58 14.04
CA ASP A 212 -11.28 -9.22 15.33
C ASP A 212 -10.13 -10.23 15.29
N THR A 213 -9.98 -10.98 14.19
CA THR A 213 -8.82 -11.85 13.96
C THR A 213 -7.54 -11.03 13.91
N ILE A 214 -7.51 -9.91 13.17
CA ILE A 214 -6.33 -9.02 13.09
C ILE A 214 -5.99 -8.49 14.51
N LYS A 215 -6.97 -8.01 15.28
CA LYS A 215 -6.74 -7.55 16.67
C LYS A 215 -6.17 -8.65 17.55
N GLN A 216 -6.63 -9.89 17.38
CA GLN A 216 -6.12 -11.02 18.14
C GLN A 216 -4.65 -11.30 17.76
N MET A 217 -4.31 -11.29 16.47
CA MET A 217 -2.92 -11.46 16.02
C MET A 217 -2.02 -10.34 16.53
N MET A 218 -2.50 -9.08 16.56
CA MET A 218 -1.75 -7.96 17.17
C MET A 218 -1.46 -8.21 18.66
N LYS A 219 -2.42 -8.76 19.42
CA LYS A 219 -2.21 -9.13 20.84
C LYS A 219 -1.21 -10.26 21.00
N GLU A 220 -1.18 -11.20 20.03
CA GLU A 220 -0.24 -12.33 19.99
C GLU A 220 1.16 -11.91 19.46
N GLY A 221 1.39 -10.60 19.25
CA GLY A 221 2.69 -10.04 18.86
C GLY A 221 2.97 -10.05 17.36
N ALA A 222 2.00 -10.35 16.50
CA ALA A 222 2.19 -10.24 15.05
C ALA A 222 2.53 -8.80 14.64
N PRO A 223 3.42 -8.60 13.65
CA PRO A 223 3.91 -7.28 13.25
C PRO A 223 2.91 -6.55 12.32
N VAL A 224 1.68 -6.35 12.78
CA VAL A 224 0.63 -5.68 11.99
C VAL A 224 0.84 -4.17 11.99
N PHE A 225 0.83 -3.58 10.79
CA PHE A 225 1.04 -2.15 10.55
C PHE A 225 -0.24 -1.33 10.66
N ASN A 226 -1.41 -1.94 10.44
CA ASN A 226 -2.71 -1.25 10.47
C ASN A 226 -3.06 -0.68 11.85
N LEU A 227 -3.81 0.41 11.86
CA LEU A 227 -4.28 1.07 13.07
C LEU A 227 -5.63 0.46 13.52
N LYS A 228 -5.62 -0.27 14.63
CA LYS A 228 -6.85 -0.91 15.17
C LYS A 228 -7.96 0.08 15.49
N SER A 229 -7.61 1.35 15.80
CA SER A 229 -8.58 2.42 16.03
C SER A 229 -9.36 2.81 14.78
N ALA A 230 -8.88 2.46 13.57
CA ALA A 230 -9.59 2.68 12.32
C ALA A 230 -10.59 1.56 11.98
N PHE A 231 -10.50 0.37 12.61
CA PHE A 231 -11.32 -0.80 12.28
C PHE A 231 -12.83 -0.56 12.34
N PRO A 232 -13.39 0.11 13.37
CA PRO A 232 -14.83 0.39 13.37
C PRO A 232 -15.29 1.19 12.15
N TYR A 233 -14.46 2.13 11.70
CA TYR A 233 -14.77 2.98 10.56
C TYR A 233 -14.68 2.21 9.22
N ILE A 234 -13.70 1.32 9.06
CA ILE A 234 -13.57 0.52 7.83
C ILE A 234 -14.64 -0.56 7.73
N ILE A 235 -15.08 -1.14 8.85
CA ILE A 235 -16.20 -2.09 8.90
C ILE A 235 -17.48 -1.42 8.43
N GLU A 236 -17.74 -0.20 8.92
CA GLU A 236 -18.97 0.57 8.63
C GLU A 236 -18.86 1.40 7.33
N ASN A 237 -17.69 1.49 6.69
CA ASN A 237 -17.38 2.47 5.65
C ASN A 237 -17.76 3.91 6.06
N SER A 238 -17.60 4.26 7.37
CA SER A 238 -18.01 5.53 7.96
C SER A 238 -16.87 6.55 8.07
N PHE A 239 -15.97 6.55 7.10
CA PHE A 239 -14.89 7.53 6.98
C PHE A 239 -15.04 8.30 5.66
N PRO A 240 -14.58 9.56 5.61
CA PRO A 240 -14.70 10.36 4.40
C PRO A 240 -13.87 9.84 3.23
N THR A 241 -14.49 9.78 2.08
CA THR A 241 -13.88 9.47 0.79
C THR A 241 -14.20 10.58 -0.22
N PRO A 242 -13.32 10.85 -1.19
CA PRO A 242 -11.96 10.32 -1.37
C PRO A 242 -10.97 10.88 -0.34
N CYS A 243 -9.82 10.20 -0.15
CA CYS A 243 -8.73 10.71 0.69
C CYS A 243 -7.98 11.84 -0.03
N HIS A 244 -8.16 13.08 0.42
CA HIS A 244 -7.48 14.25 -0.17
C HIS A 244 -5.98 14.34 0.17
N GLN A 245 -5.50 13.55 1.10
CA GLN A 245 -4.08 13.45 1.45
C GLN A 245 -3.31 12.50 0.56
N CYS A 246 -4.01 11.74 -0.30
CA CYS A 246 -3.45 10.78 -1.23
C CYS A 246 -3.73 11.21 -2.67
N VAL A 247 -2.74 11.15 -3.53
CA VAL A 247 -2.90 11.39 -4.98
C VAL A 247 -2.19 10.29 -5.77
N VAL A 248 -2.69 10.05 -6.97
CA VAL A 248 -2.06 9.14 -7.94
C VAL A 248 -1.70 9.93 -9.19
N MET A 249 -0.48 9.79 -9.62
CA MET A 249 0.06 10.32 -10.87
C MET A 249 0.19 9.19 -11.88
N GLU A 250 -0.44 9.34 -13.00
CA GLU A 250 -0.43 8.37 -14.07
C GLU A 250 -0.51 9.07 -15.42
N ASN A 251 0.48 8.81 -16.27
CA ASN A 251 0.56 9.38 -17.62
C ASN A 251 0.31 10.90 -17.65
N GLY A 252 0.97 11.64 -16.75
CA GLY A 252 0.84 13.10 -16.62
C GLY A 252 -0.45 13.61 -15.97
N LYS A 253 -1.39 12.72 -15.62
CA LYS A 253 -2.65 13.08 -14.95
C LYS A 253 -2.56 12.83 -13.45
N VAL A 254 -2.91 13.84 -12.65
CA VAL A 254 -3.07 13.71 -11.20
C VAL A 254 -4.52 13.41 -10.88
N SER A 255 -4.75 12.33 -10.14
CA SER A 255 -6.06 11.95 -9.63
C SER A 255 -6.04 11.90 -8.10
N VAL A 256 -7.09 12.38 -7.45
CA VAL A 256 -7.25 12.27 -6.00
C VAL A 256 -7.53 10.81 -5.65
N CYS A 257 -6.79 10.25 -4.73
CA CYS A 257 -6.97 8.90 -4.18
C CYS A 257 -6.69 7.72 -5.13
N GLY A 258 -6.91 7.84 -6.43
CA GLY A 258 -6.62 6.82 -7.43
C GLY A 258 -7.76 6.51 -8.39
N ARG A 259 -7.58 5.51 -9.24
CA ARG A 259 -8.52 5.13 -10.33
C ARG A 259 -9.94 4.82 -9.84
N CYS A 260 -10.10 4.38 -8.60
CA CYS A 260 -11.42 4.04 -8.04
C CYS A 260 -12.40 5.24 -7.98
N ILE A 261 -11.88 6.48 -8.02
CA ILE A 261 -12.73 7.69 -8.01
C ILE A 261 -13.56 7.83 -9.29
N ASP A 262 -13.05 7.30 -10.40
CA ASP A 262 -13.72 7.36 -11.70
C ASP A 262 -14.84 6.30 -11.85
N VAL A 263 -15.00 5.40 -10.83
CA VAL A 263 -16.05 4.37 -10.81
C VAL A 263 -17.19 4.85 -9.89
N PRO A 264 -18.39 5.15 -10.43
CA PRO A 264 -19.50 5.64 -9.62
C PRO A 264 -19.87 4.73 -8.45
N GLY A 265 -20.02 5.29 -7.25
CA GLY A 265 -20.39 4.57 -6.02
C GLY A 265 -19.29 3.71 -5.40
N LEU A 266 -18.15 3.51 -6.06
CA LEU A 266 -17.11 2.62 -5.55
C LEU A 266 -16.45 3.15 -4.26
N CYS A 267 -16.31 4.47 -4.12
CA CYS A 267 -15.76 5.10 -2.92
C CYS A 267 -16.57 4.79 -1.64
N GLU A 268 -17.87 4.53 -1.76
CA GLU A 268 -18.75 4.17 -0.63
C GLU A 268 -18.44 2.76 -0.08
N HIS A 269 -17.76 1.96 -0.88
CA HIS A 269 -17.34 0.59 -0.55
C HIS A 269 -15.82 0.45 -0.43
N CYS A 270 -15.12 1.57 -0.19
CA CYS A 270 -13.67 1.59 -0.09
C CYS A 270 -13.14 0.59 0.96
N GLY A 271 -12.26 -0.32 0.52
CA GLY A 271 -11.63 -1.33 1.37
C GLY A 271 -10.24 -0.95 1.87
N TYR A 272 -9.70 0.19 1.45
CA TYR A 272 -8.34 0.59 1.79
C TYR A 272 -8.24 1.15 3.21
N PHE A 273 -7.56 0.41 4.09
CA PHE A 273 -7.35 0.83 5.49
C PHE A 273 -6.59 2.15 5.57
N PHE A 274 -5.55 2.34 4.76
CA PHE A 274 -4.79 3.58 4.77
C PHE A 274 -5.67 4.81 4.44
N VAL A 275 -6.70 4.66 3.61
CA VAL A 275 -7.65 5.75 3.31
C VAL A 275 -8.41 6.15 4.57
N ALA A 276 -8.93 5.17 5.32
CA ALA A 276 -9.59 5.42 6.61
C ALA A 276 -8.62 6.02 7.63
N GLU A 277 -7.43 5.44 7.76
CA GLU A 277 -6.39 5.84 8.71
C GLU A 277 -5.94 7.29 8.47
N TYR A 278 -5.55 7.64 7.24
CA TYR A 278 -5.11 9.00 6.90
C TYR A 278 -6.24 10.02 6.96
N THR A 279 -7.44 9.69 6.48
CA THR A 279 -8.57 10.61 6.55
C THR A 279 -8.95 10.94 7.98
N LEU A 280 -8.98 9.95 8.87
CA LEU A 280 -9.28 10.15 10.30
C LEU A 280 -8.14 10.87 11.03
N LEU A 281 -6.87 10.54 10.69
CA LEU A 281 -5.69 11.23 11.21
C LEU A 281 -5.78 12.73 10.96
N PHE A 282 -5.97 13.13 9.72
CA PHE A 282 -6.00 14.55 9.32
C PHE A 282 -7.31 15.28 9.67
N ARG A 283 -8.32 14.55 10.15
CA ARG A 283 -9.49 15.13 10.83
C ARG A 283 -9.29 15.33 12.33
N GLY A 284 -8.11 14.99 12.86
CA GLY A 284 -7.78 15.21 14.26
C GLY A 284 -8.33 14.14 15.20
N ASN A 285 -8.58 12.90 14.73
CA ASN A 285 -8.97 11.81 15.62
C ASN A 285 -7.80 11.44 16.54
N LEU A 286 -7.91 11.82 17.81
CA LEU A 286 -6.83 11.67 18.80
C LEU A 286 -6.36 10.22 18.98
N ARG A 287 -7.26 9.24 18.91
CA ARG A 287 -6.89 7.81 19.05
C ARG A 287 -6.04 7.37 17.86
N ILE A 288 -6.43 7.74 16.65
CA ILE A 288 -5.66 7.47 15.42
C ILE A 288 -4.30 8.16 15.46
N ILE A 289 -4.25 9.44 15.89
CA ILE A 289 -2.98 10.20 16.00
C ILE A 289 -2.01 9.49 16.96
N LEU A 290 -2.46 9.14 18.15
CA LEU A 290 -1.62 8.46 19.16
C LEU A 290 -1.17 7.07 18.69
N GLU A 291 -2.05 6.32 18.03
CA GLU A 291 -1.73 5.00 17.52
C GLU A 291 -0.76 5.09 16.33
N MET A 292 -0.95 6.04 15.40
CA MET A 292 -0.04 6.30 14.30
C MET A 292 1.38 6.63 14.81
N LEU A 293 1.52 7.51 15.80
CA LEU A 293 2.81 7.83 16.39
C LEU A 293 3.51 6.58 16.96
N ARG A 294 2.78 5.74 17.70
CA ARG A 294 3.32 4.49 18.26
C ARG A 294 3.74 3.51 17.16
N THR A 295 2.92 3.39 16.13
CA THR A 295 3.19 2.50 14.97
C THR A 295 4.42 2.95 14.22
N TYR A 296 4.55 4.25 13.94
CA TYR A 296 5.75 4.81 13.31
C TYR A 296 7.03 4.54 14.12
N LEU A 297 6.98 4.73 15.44
CA LEU A 297 8.14 4.46 16.31
C LEU A 297 8.52 2.96 16.35
N LYS A 298 7.58 2.07 16.04
CA LYS A 298 7.81 0.62 16.05
C LYS A 298 8.37 0.09 14.72
N PHE A 299 7.91 0.64 13.57
CA PHE A 299 8.12 0.04 12.24
C PHE A 299 9.01 0.88 11.30
N ILE A 300 9.30 2.12 11.63
CA ILE A 300 10.11 3.05 10.83
C ILE A 300 11.29 3.57 11.66
#